data_82b629d0e1ac7df65381e1aabe004d75
#
_entry.id   82b629d0e1ac7df65381e1aabe004d75
#
_cell.length_a   1.000
_cell.length_b   1.000
_cell.length_c   1.000
_cell.angle_alpha   90.00
_cell.angle_beta   90.00
_cell.angle_gamma   90.00
#
_symmetry.space_group_name_H-M   'P 1'
#
loop_
_entity.id
_entity.type
_entity.pdbx_description
1 polymer ?
#
loop_
_entity_poly.entity_id
_entity_poly.type
_entity_poly.pdbx_seq_one_letter_code
_entity_poly.pdbx_strand_id
1 'polypeptide(L)'
;GYEEHQLNAIDGAREFYPFTASLLPVQNGAAVLDLGCGTGLELEYYFKFNPAAKITGIDLSEDMLAALKQKFSGKAITAIHGSYFDIPFEKDRYDAAVSVESLHHFTKEEKTSLYKKVLQALAADGFFILTDYFARTEEEENFFRRELLRLKAAQGIIDNALYHYDTPLTAEHEMQVLREAGFSCAEISAQWGATCTIKAVK
;
A
#
# COMPACT_ATOMS: atom_id res chain seq x y z
N GLY A 1 10.89 -19.71 2.42
CA GLY A 1 10.37 -19.02 1.24
C GLY A 1 10.30 -17.52 1.44
N TYR A 2 9.88 -16.78 0.41
CA TYR A 2 9.78 -15.30 0.44
C TYR A 2 8.89 -14.80 1.60
N GLU A 3 7.71 -15.38 1.77
CA GLU A 3 6.77 -14.97 2.83
C GLU A 3 7.33 -15.16 4.23
N GLU A 4 8.00 -16.29 4.48
CA GLU A 4 8.62 -16.52 5.79
C GLU A 4 9.80 -15.58 6.04
N HIS A 5 10.52 -15.19 4.98
CA HIS A 5 11.54 -14.15 5.07
C HIS A 5 10.93 -12.80 5.44
N GLN A 6 9.87 -12.37 4.77
CA GLN A 6 9.14 -11.12 5.08
C GLN A 6 8.64 -11.10 6.53
N LEU A 7 7.98 -12.18 6.97
CA LEU A 7 7.44 -12.31 8.32
C LEU A 7 8.51 -12.35 9.44
N ASN A 8 9.75 -12.68 9.10
CA ASN A 8 10.85 -12.76 10.07
C ASN A 8 11.84 -11.58 9.95
N ALA A 9 11.96 -10.95 8.79
CA ALA A 9 12.90 -9.87 8.54
C ALA A 9 12.32 -8.49 8.88
N ILE A 10 11.00 -8.31 8.75
CA ILE A 10 10.33 -7.04 9.06
C ILE A 10 9.79 -7.10 10.48
N ASP A 11 10.24 -6.17 11.31
CA ASP A 11 9.81 -6.06 12.70
C ASP A 11 8.29 -5.79 12.77
N GLY A 12 7.58 -6.58 13.57
CA GLY A 12 6.13 -6.50 13.70
C GLY A 12 5.30 -7.14 12.57
N ALA A 13 5.91 -7.74 11.53
CA ALA A 13 5.19 -8.28 10.37
C ALA A 13 4.13 -9.32 10.77
N ARG A 14 4.43 -10.20 11.72
CA ARG A 14 3.49 -11.19 12.23
C ARG A 14 2.27 -10.60 12.93
N GLU A 15 2.32 -9.31 13.29
CA GLU A 15 1.26 -8.56 13.97
C GLU A 15 0.53 -7.63 13.00
N PHE A 16 1.26 -6.86 12.18
CA PHE A 16 0.63 -5.87 11.33
C PHE A 16 -0.14 -6.46 10.12
N TYR A 17 0.28 -7.59 9.52
CA TYR A 17 -0.48 -8.22 8.44
C TYR A 17 -1.88 -8.65 8.89
N PRO A 18 -2.05 -9.42 9.99
CA PRO A 18 -3.39 -9.75 10.49
C PRO A 18 -4.17 -8.52 10.98
N PHE A 19 -3.50 -7.53 11.58
CA PHE A 19 -4.14 -6.28 11.99
C PHE A 19 -4.69 -5.50 10.79
N THR A 20 -3.87 -5.29 9.76
CA THR A 20 -4.28 -4.63 8.51
C THR A 20 -5.49 -5.34 7.90
N ALA A 21 -5.45 -6.65 7.80
CA ALA A 21 -6.56 -7.47 7.31
C ALA A 21 -7.85 -7.27 8.14
N SER A 22 -7.73 -7.13 9.47
CA SER A 22 -8.88 -6.93 10.37
C SER A 22 -9.61 -5.60 10.16
N LEU A 23 -8.96 -4.61 9.56
CA LEU A 23 -9.54 -3.30 9.24
C LEU A 23 -10.30 -3.28 7.91
N LEU A 24 -10.12 -4.30 7.07
CA LEU A 24 -10.80 -4.39 5.79
C LEU A 24 -12.31 -4.68 5.94
N PRO A 25 -13.12 -4.36 4.91
CA PRO A 25 -14.57 -4.47 5.01
C PRO A 25 -15.06 -5.89 5.32
N VAL A 26 -16.03 -6.00 6.23
CA VAL A 26 -16.58 -7.29 6.67
C VAL A 26 -17.84 -7.72 5.91
N GLN A 27 -18.44 -6.82 5.11
CA GLN A 27 -19.64 -7.15 4.32
C GLN A 27 -19.30 -8.18 3.23
N ASN A 28 -20.19 -9.15 3.08
CA ASN A 28 -20.04 -10.22 2.10
C ASN A 28 -19.89 -9.66 0.67
N GLY A 29 -18.88 -10.10 -0.06
CA GLY A 29 -18.61 -9.66 -1.42
C GLY A 29 -18.03 -8.25 -1.54
N ALA A 30 -17.50 -7.68 -0.46
CA ALA A 30 -16.80 -6.39 -0.48
C ALA A 30 -15.72 -6.34 -1.56
N ALA A 31 -15.67 -5.22 -2.27
CA ALA A 31 -14.66 -4.96 -3.31
C ALA A 31 -13.46 -4.21 -2.72
N VAL A 32 -12.27 -4.79 -2.82
CA VAL A 32 -11.03 -4.23 -2.29
C VAL A 32 -9.99 -4.06 -3.40
N LEU A 33 -9.39 -2.87 -3.46
CA LEU A 33 -8.24 -2.57 -4.32
C LEU A 33 -6.96 -2.73 -3.52
N ASP A 34 -6.05 -3.57 -3.97
CA ASP A 34 -4.79 -3.88 -3.30
C ASP A 34 -3.59 -3.42 -4.14
N LEU A 35 -2.87 -2.43 -3.61
CA LEU A 35 -1.75 -1.76 -4.27
C LEU A 35 -0.42 -2.33 -3.82
N GLY A 36 0.27 -3.03 -4.71
CA GLY A 36 1.48 -3.77 -4.38
C GLY A 36 1.15 -5.07 -3.64
N CYS A 37 0.16 -5.82 -4.16
CA CYS A 37 -0.41 -6.97 -3.47
C CYS A 37 0.56 -8.15 -3.26
N GLY A 38 1.68 -8.19 -3.96
CA GLY A 38 2.68 -9.25 -3.84
C GLY A 38 2.05 -10.64 -3.91
N THR A 39 2.34 -11.47 -2.92
CA THR A 39 1.76 -12.81 -2.75
C THR A 39 0.47 -12.80 -1.90
N GLY A 40 0.01 -11.62 -1.43
CA GLY A 40 -1.21 -11.46 -0.63
C GLY A 40 -1.09 -11.97 0.81
N LEU A 41 -0.07 -11.52 1.54
CA LEU A 41 0.12 -11.92 2.95
C LEU A 41 -1.05 -11.46 3.83
N GLU A 42 -1.53 -10.21 3.68
CA GLU A 42 -2.71 -9.68 4.37
C GLU A 42 -3.99 -10.39 3.93
N LEU A 43 -4.08 -10.77 2.64
CA LEU A 43 -5.27 -11.45 2.10
C LEU A 43 -5.45 -12.86 2.69
N GLU A 44 -4.37 -13.50 3.13
CA GLU A 44 -4.45 -14.79 3.83
C GLU A 44 -5.28 -14.69 5.12
N TYR A 45 -5.12 -13.59 5.84
CA TYR A 45 -5.91 -13.31 7.04
C TYR A 45 -7.30 -12.81 6.66
N TYR A 46 -7.42 -11.95 5.67
CA TYR A 46 -8.68 -11.35 5.26
C TYR A 46 -9.69 -12.40 4.77
N PHE A 47 -9.28 -13.36 3.95
CA PHE A 47 -10.15 -14.42 3.45
C PHE A 47 -10.62 -15.40 4.53
N LYS A 48 -10.04 -15.41 5.73
CA LYS A 48 -10.53 -16.22 6.85
C LYS A 48 -11.88 -15.72 7.37
N PHE A 49 -12.11 -14.41 7.35
CA PHE A 49 -13.38 -13.84 7.84
C PHE A 49 -14.25 -13.23 6.73
N ASN A 50 -13.69 -12.92 5.56
CA ASN A 50 -14.47 -12.52 4.39
C ASN A 50 -14.10 -13.36 3.16
N PRO A 51 -14.52 -14.64 3.11
CA PRO A 51 -14.13 -15.56 2.03
C PRO A 51 -14.71 -15.21 0.67
N ALA A 52 -15.73 -14.36 0.60
CA ALA A 52 -16.41 -13.91 -0.62
C ALA A 52 -15.95 -12.51 -1.08
N ALA A 53 -14.96 -11.91 -0.43
CA ALA A 53 -14.38 -10.63 -0.87
C ALA A 53 -13.88 -10.72 -2.31
N LYS A 54 -13.99 -9.59 -3.02
CA LYS A 54 -13.53 -9.44 -4.41
C LYS A 54 -12.32 -8.53 -4.42
N ILE A 55 -11.18 -9.07 -4.78
CA ILE A 55 -9.91 -8.36 -4.75
C ILE A 55 -9.49 -7.96 -6.16
N THR A 56 -9.09 -6.72 -6.34
CA THR A 56 -8.31 -6.27 -7.50
C THR A 56 -6.90 -5.97 -7.00
N GLY A 57 -5.97 -6.89 -7.25
CA GLY A 57 -4.57 -6.75 -6.83
C GLY A 57 -3.70 -6.29 -7.99
N ILE A 58 -2.84 -5.31 -7.75
CA ILE A 58 -1.91 -4.75 -8.73
C ILE A 58 -0.50 -4.93 -8.20
N ASP A 59 0.40 -5.48 -9.01
CA ASP A 59 1.81 -5.62 -8.68
C ASP A 59 2.70 -5.56 -9.93
N LEU A 60 3.95 -5.13 -9.76
CA LEU A 60 4.96 -5.07 -10.83
C LEU A 60 5.59 -6.42 -11.13
N SER A 61 5.48 -7.39 -10.22
CA SER A 61 6.12 -8.69 -10.32
C SER A 61 5.13 -9.76 -10.83
N GLU A 62 5.38 -10.26 -12.03
CA GLU A 62 4.62 -11.40 -12.57
C GLU A 62 4.73 -12.65 -11.69
N ASP A 63 5.91 -12.90 -11.11
CA ASP A 63 6.14 -14.05 -10.24
C ASP A 63 5.32 -13.98 -8.95
N MET A 64 5.21 -12.77 -8.35
CA MET A 64 4.37 -12.55 -7.18
C MET A 64 2.89 -12.76 -7.51
N LEU A 65 2.43 -12.24 -8.64
CA LEU A 65 1.05 -12.44 -9.08
C LEU A 65 0.75 -13.90 -9.45
N ALA A 66 1.71 -14.64 -9.97
CA ALA A 66 1.56 -16.07 -10.21
C ALA A 66 1.41 -16.84 -8.89
N ALA A 67 2.24 -16.52 -7.89
CA ALA A 67 2.15 -17.09 -6.54
C ALA A 67 0.81 -16.74 -5.86
N LEU A 68 0.37 -15.48 -5.96
CA LEU A 68 -0.94 -15.00 -5.48
C LEU A 68 -2.10 -15.85 -6.05
N LYS A 69 -2.14 -16.01 -7.38
CA LYS A 69 -3.18 -16.77 -8.08
C LYS A 69 -3.18 -18.25 -7.68
N GLN A 70 -2.00 -18.83 -7.50
CA GLN A 70 -1.85 -20.22 -7.05
C GLN A 70 -2.34 -20.39 -5.61
N LYS A 71 -1.90 -19.50 -4.70
CA LYS A 71 -2.23 -19.51 -3.26
C LYS A 71 -3.74 -19.38 -3.03
N PHE A 72 -4.38 -18.49 -3.77
CA PHE A 72 -5.80 -18.18 -3.63
C PHE A 72 -6.67 -18.75 -4.76
N SER A 73 -6.32 -19.93 -5.25
CA SER A 73 -7.12 -20.64 -6.25
C SER A 73 -8.57 -20.81 -5.76
N GLY A 74 -9.53 -20.34 -6.57
CA GLY A 74 -10.95 -20.36 -6.20
C GLY A 74 -11.47 -19.14 -5.44
N LYS A 75 -10.60 -18.16 -5.13
CA LYS A 75 -11.00 -16.84 -4.61
C LYS A 75 -11.26 -15.86 -5.75
N ALA A 76 -12.11 -14.84 -5.49
CA ALA A 76 -12.42 -13.81 -6.46
C ALA A 76 -11.30 -12.75 -6.51
N ILE A 77 -10.19 -13.09 -7.17
CA ILE A 77 -9.04 -12.18 -7.34
C ILE A 77 -8.84 -11.86 -8.82
N THR A 78 -8.83 -10.57 -9.14
CA THR A 78 -8.36 -10.02 -10.41
C THR A 78 -6.94 -9.49 -10.17
N ALA A 79 -5.94 -10.21 -10.66
CA ALA A 79 -4.53 -9.82 -10.54
C ALA A 79 -4.07 -9.12 -11.81
N ILE A 80 -3.58 -7.88 -11.68
CA ILE A 80 -3.18 -7.01 -12.78
C ILE A 80 -1.67 -6.75 -12.67
N HIS A 81 -0.92 -7.14 -13.70
CA HIS A 81 0.51 -6.86 -13.81
C HIS A 81 0.73 -5.44 -14.32
N GLY A 82 1.45 -4.64 -13.58
CA GLY A 82 1.84 -3.28 -13.95
C GLY A 82 1.93 -2.32 -12.76
N SER A 83 2.28 -1.08 -13.08
CA SER A 83 2.37 -0.02 -12.09
C SER A 83 0.99 0.52 -11.71
N TYR A 84 0.67 0.59 -10.43
CA TYR A 84 -0.58 1.21 -9.95
C TYR A 84 -0.61 2.73 -10.22
N PHE A 85 0.49 3.35 -10.63
CA PHE A 85 0.49 4.72 -11.16
C PHE A 85 -0.12 4.81 -12.56
N ASP A 86 0.11 3.80 -13.41
CA ASP A 86 -0.26 3.80 -14.81
C ASP A 86 -1.63 3.13 -15.07
N ILE A 87 -1.95 2.08 -14.30
CA ILE A 87 -3.20 1.32 -14.46
C ILE A 87 -4.38 2.20 -14.03
N PRO A 88 -5.41 2.37 -14.89
CA PRO A 88 -6.61 3.13 -14.52
C PRO A 88 -7.42 2.36 -13.47
N PHE A 89 -7.98 3.07 -12.49
CA PHE A 89 -8.91 2.52 -11.52
C PHE A 89 -10.35 2.88 -11.90
N GLU A 90 -11.29 1.94 -11.69
CA GLU A 90 -12.71 2.22 -11.84
C GLU A 90 -13.16 3.19 -10.73
N LYS A 91 -13.93 4.22 -11.10
CA LYS A 91 -14.44 5.20 -10.12
C LYS A 91 -15.55 4.61 -9.25
N ASP A 92 -15.59 5.04 -7.99
CA ASP A 92 -16.62 4.70 -7.01
C ASP A 92 -16.91 3.19 -6.92
N ARG A 93 -15.85 2.39 -7.09
CA ARG A 93 -15.94 0.93 -7.27
C ARG A 93 -15.63 0.15 -6.01
N TYR A 94 -14.69 0.63 -5.18
CA TYR A 94 -14.13 -0.16 -4.10
C TYR A 94 -14.62 0.30 -2.74
N ASP A 95 -15.02 -0.65 -1.89
CA ASP A 95 -15.39 -0.40 -0.49
C ASP A 95 -14.16 -0.05 0.35
N ALA A 96 -13.00 -0.58 0.00
CA ALA A 96 -11.72 -0.19 0.55
C ALA A 96 -10.58 -0.31 -0.48
N ALA A 97 -9.52 0.44 -0.24
CA ALA A 97 -8.20 0.17 -0.80
C ALA A 97 -7.23 -0.21 0.31
N VAL A 98 -6.19 -0.96 -0.01
CA VAL A 98 -5.13 -1.37 0.91
C VAL A 98 -3.78 -1.31 0.21
N SER A 99 -2.74 -0.98 0.97
CA SER A 99 -1.34 -1.15 0.57
C SER A 99 -0.51 -1.53 1.79
N VAL A 100 0.35 -2.53 1.65
CA VAL A 100 1.21 -3.00 2.73
C VAL A 100 2.65 -3.05 2.26
N GLU A 101 3.55 -2.31 2.94
CA GLU A 101 5.00 -2.29 2.67
C GLU A 101 5.34 -2.06 1.17
N SER A 102 4.69 -1.07 0.53
CA SER A 102 4.84 -0.82 -0.91
C SER A 102 5.07 0.66 -1.25
N LEU A 103 4.55 1.61 -0.47
CA LEU A 103 4.55 3.03 -0.86
C LEU A 103 5.73 3.84 -0.30
N HIS A 104 6.53 3.28 0.60
CA HIS A 104 7.74 3.94 1.13
C HIS A 104 8.84 4.19 0.08
N HIS A 105 8.72 3.60 -1.13
CA HIS A 105 9.63 3.82 -2.24
C HIS A 105 9.34 5.09 -3.06
N PHE A 106 8.25 5.80 -2.78
CA PHE A 106 7.78 6.91 -3.60
C PHE A 106 7.82 8.25 -2.88
N THR A 107 8.09 9.30 -3.65
CA THR A 107 8.15 10.68 -3.14
C THR A 107 6.75 11.21 -2.77
N LYS A 108 6.71 12.30 -2.00
CA LYS A 108 5.48 13.01 -1.66
C LYS A 108 4.64 13.36 -2.90
N GLU A 109 5.28 13.83 -3.95
CA GLU A 109 4.64 14.28 -5.19
C GLU A 109 3.97 13.11 -5.92
N GLU A 110 4.67 11.98 -6.02
CA GLU A 110 4.14 10.75 -6.61
C GLU A 110 2.95 10.22 -5.81
N LYS A 111 3.09 10.13 -4.49
CA LYS A 111 2.02 9.69 -3.59
C LYS A 111 0.78 10.57 -3.66
N THR A 112 0.93 11.90 -3.76
CA THR A 112 -0.21 12.82 -3.88
C THR A 112 -1.08 12.48 -5.09
N SER A 113 -0.48 12.20 -6.23
CA SER A 113 -1.19 11.82 -7.46
C SER A 113 -1.90 10.46 -7.30
N LEU A 114 -1.21 9.49 -6.71
CA LEU A 114 -1.77 8.16 -6.43
C LEU A 114 -2.95 8.23 -5.45
N TYR A 115 -2.83 8.98 -4.36
CA TYR A 115 -3.89 9.09 -3.36
C TYR A 115 -5.16 9.75 -3.91
N LYS A 116 -5.03 10.76 -4.79
CA LYS A 116 -6.19 11.32 -5.52
C LYS A 116 -6.88 10.26 -6.39
N LYS A 117 -6.09 9.42 -7.02
CA LYS A 117 -6.60 8.33 -7.87
C LYS A 117 -7.29 7.25 -7.02
N VAL A 118 -6.71 6.87 -5.88
CA VAL A 118 -7.33 5.96 -4.90
C VAL A 118 -8.64 6.53 -4.38
N LEU A 119 -8.65 7.81 -3.96
CA LEU A 119 -9.84 8.49 -3.47
C LEU A 119 -11.00 8.44 -4.49
N GLN A 120 -10.71 8.65 -5.78
CA GLN A 120 -11.72 8.57 -6.84
C GLN A 120 -12.24 7.15 -7.07
N ALA A 121 -11.42 6.14 -6.81
CA ALA A 121 -11.79 4.73 -6.96
C ALA A 121 -12.64 4.19 -5.81
N LEU A 122 -12.55 4.81 -4.62
CA LEU A 122 -13.33 4.43 -3.45
C LEU A 122 -14.82 4.80 -3.61
N ALA A 123 -15.71 3.94 -3.14
CA ALA A 123 -17.13 4.23 -2.96
C ALA A 123 -17.35 5.37 -1.94
N ALA A 124 -18.57 5.90 -1.82
CA ALA A 124 -18.88 7.08 -1.00
C ALA A 124 -18.43 6.92 0.48
N ASP A 125 -18.63 5.74 1.06
CA ASP A 125 -18.23 5.41 2.44
C ASP A 125 -16.92 4.60 2.48
N GLY A 126 -16.16 4.63 1.39
CA GLY A 126 -14.93 3.87 1.23
C GLY A 126 -13.76 4.45 2.04
N PHE A 127 -12.76 3.63 2.28
CA PHE A 127 -11.58 4.03 3.03
C PHE A 127 -10.30 3.35 2.48
N PHE A 128 -9.16 3.93 2.81
CA PHE A 128 -7.86 3.40 2.47
C PHE A 128 -7.10 3.00 3.73
N ILE A 129 -6.55 1.80 3.72
CA ILE A 129 -5.66 1.29 4.76
C ILE A 129 -4.24 1.25 4.21
N LEU A 130 -3.35 2.00 4.81
CA LEU A 130 -1.93 2.03 4.50
C LEU A 130 -1.15 1.50 5.68
N THR A 131 -0.53 0.33 5.54
CA THR A 131 0.44 -0.20 6.49
C THR A 131 1.81 -0.14 5.84
N ASP A 132 2.68 0.71 6.37
CA ASP A 132 3.97 0.95 5.73
C ASP A 132 5.03 1.37 6.75
N TYR A 133 6.26 1.35 6.30
CA TYR A 133 7.43 1.86 6.99
C TYR A 133 7.52 3.39 6.85
N PHE A 134 7.73 4.08 7.97
CA PHE A 134 7.80 5.54 8.05
C PHE A 134 9.10 6.02 8.66
N ALA A 135 9.58 7.18 8.21
CA ALA A 135 10.69 7.87 8.86
C ALA A 135 10.29 8.25 10.31
N ARG A 136 11.21 8.09 11.23
CA ARG A 136 10.97 8.36 12.67
C ARG A 136 10.97 9.85 13.00
N THR A 137 11.73 10.63 12.21
CA THR A 137 11.88 12.07 12.35
C THR A 137 11.94 12.76 11.00
N GLU A 138 11.71 14.08 10.98
CA GLU A 138 11.90 14.89 9.77
C GLU A 138 13.36 14.90 9.29
N GLU A 139 14.33 14.78 10.19
CA GLU A 139 15.74 14.68 9.82
C GLU A 139 16.01 13.38 9.06
N GLU A 140 15.42 12.26 9.49
CA GLU A 140 15.53 10.97 8.82
C GLU A 140 14.84 11.01 7.44
N GLU A 141 13.62 11.55 7.34
CA GLU A 141 12.91 11.79 6.07
C GLU A 141 13.76 12.63 5.11
N ASN A 142 14.32 13.75 5.60
CA ASN A 142 15.19 14.61 4.80
C ASN A 142 16.49 13.93 4.39
N PHE A 143 17.02 13.04 5.22
CA PHE A 143 18.20 12.23 4.87
C PHE A 143 17.91 11.32 3.68
N PHE A 144 16.85 10.51 3.73
CA PHE A 144 16.44 9.63 2.64
C PHE A 144 16.19 10.40 1.33
N ARG A 145 15.51 11.53 1.42
CA ARG A 145 15.26 12.40 0.27
C ARG A 145 16.55 12.91 -0.37
N ARG A 146 17.51 13.37 0.43
CA ARG A 146 18.81 13.84 -0.08
C ARG A 146 19.61 12.71 -0.71
N GLU A 147 19.61 11.52 -0.11
CA GLU A 147 20.29 10.35 -0.64
C GLU A 147 19.69 9.91 -1.98
N LEU A 148 18.38 9.90 -2.13
CA LEU A 148 17.73 9.64 -3.42
C LEU A 148 18.25 10.60 -4.50
N LEU A 149 18.25 11.90 -4.21
CA LEU A 149 18.72 12.91 -5.16
C LEU A 149 20.21 12.72 -5.51
N ARG A 150 21.05 12.42 -4.51
CA ARG A 150 22.48 12.13 -4.70
C ARG A 150 22.70 10.91 -5.59
N LEU A 151 21.96 9.82 -5.35
CA LEU A 151 22.07 8.58 -6.11
C LEU A 151 21.60 8.75 -7.55
N LYS A 152 20.48 9.43 -7.76
CA LYS A 152 19.99 9.78 -9.12
C LYS A 152 21.01 10.62 -9.88
N ALA A 153 21.56 11.65 -9.24
CA ALA A 153 22.59 12.51 -9.85
C ALA A 153 23.86 11.73 -10.20
N ALA A 154 24.34 10.83 -9.33
CA ALA A 154 25.52 10.00 -9.57
C ALA A 154 25.35 9.04 -10.77
N GLN A 155 24.12 8.65 -11.07
CA GLN A 155 23.80 7.77 -12.21
C GLN A 155 23.33 8.54 -13.46
N GLY A 156 23.31 9.88 -13.42
CA GLY A 156 22.87 10.71 -14.53
C GLY A 156 21.35 10.63 -14.79
N ILE A 157 20.57 10.20 -13.81
CA ILE A 157 19.10 10.13 -13.89
C ILE A 157 18.55 11.52 -13.60
N ILE A 158 18.06 12.20 -14.64
CA ILE A 158 17.55 13.58 -14.56
C ILE A 158 16.03 13.68 -14.70
N ASP A 159 15.36 12.58 -14.93
CA ASP A 159 13.92 12.50 -15.11
C ASP A 159 13.21 11.85 -13.87
N ASN A 160 11.89 11.72 -13.97
CA ASN A 160 11.06 11.05 -12.98
C ASN A 160 11.09 9.52 -13.10
N ALA A 161 12.12 8.93 -13.73
CA ALA A 161 12.25 7.49 -13.79
C ALA A 161 12.29 6.90 -12.39
N LEU A 162 11.54 5.82 -12.21
CA LEU A 162 11.50 5.09 -10.96
C LEU A 162 12.93 4.63 -10.60
N TYR A 163 13.40 5.10 -9.45
CA TYR A 163 14.64 4.64 -8.84
C TYR A 163 14.28 3.92 -7.55
N HIS A 164 14.57 2.64 -7.49
CA HIS A 164 14.22 1.81 -6.34
C HIS A 164 15.09 2.17 -5.13
N TYR A 165 14.63 3.09 -4.33
CA TYR A 165 15.25 3.56 -3.10
C TYR A 165 14.16 4.01 -2.12
N ASP A 166 14.33 3.65 -0.85
CA ASP A 166 13.37 4.01 0.18
C ASP A 166 13.37 5.51 0.43
N THR A 167 12.20 6.11 0.35
CA THR A 167 11.95 7.53 0.63
C THR A 167 10.75 7.70 1.54
N PRO A 168 10.77 7.05 2.73
CA PRO A 168 9.65 7.13 3.64
C PRO A 168 9.44 8.58 4.09
N LEU A 169 8.19 9.00 4.14
CA LEU A 169 7.78 10.19 4.87
C LEU A 169 7.68 9.85 6.36
N THR A 170 7.60 10.86 7.21
CA THR A 170 7.07 10.64 8.57
C THR A 170 5.58 10.28 8.48
N ALA A 171 5.06 9.56 9.46
CA ALA A 171 3.62 9.22 9.49
C ALA A 171 2.73 10.48 9.51
N GLU A 172 3.20 11.57 10.13
CA GLU A 172 2.51 12.87 10.13
C GLU A 172 2.44 13.49 8.75
N HIS A 173 3.56 13.52 8.03
CA HIS A 173 3.59 14.02 6.64
C HIS A 173 2.77 13.12 5.71
N GLU A 174 2.80 11.80 5.89
CA GLU A 174 1.96 10.88 5.11
C GLU A 174 0.46 11.18 5.30
N MET A 175 0.01 11.35 6.55
CA MET A 175 -1.37 11.74 6.84
C MET A 175 -1.73 13.12 6.27
N GLN A 176 -0.78 14.05 6.25
CA GLN A 176 -0.99 15.35 5.60
C GLN A 176 -1.18 15.19 4.09
N VAL A 177 -0.37 14.37 3.42
CA VAL A 177 -0.49 14.10 1.97
C VAL A 177 -1.85 13.47 1.65
N LEU A 178 -2.32 12.53 2.46
CA LEU A 178 -3.65 11.94 2.32
C LEU A 178 -4.77 12.99 2.41
N ARG A 179 -4.69 13.90 3.39
CA ARG A 179 -5.67 15.00 3.53
C ARG A 179 -5.58 15.98 2.36
N GLU A 180 -4.38 16.34 1.91
CA GLU A 180 -4.16 17.19 0.72
C GLU A 180 -4.69 16.53 -0.56
N ALA A 181 -4.70 15.21 -0.64
CA ALA A 181 -5.31 14.46 -1.74
C ALA A 181 -6.85 14.46 -1.71
N GLY A 182 -7.47 14.83 -0.56
CA GLY A 182 -8.92 15.00 -0.41
C GLY A 182 -9.59 14.01 0.54
N PHE A 183 -8.83 13.14 1.23
CA PHE A 183 -9.41 12.32 2.29
C PHE A 183 -9.91 13.18 3.46
N SER A 184 -11.10 12.90 3.95
CA SER A 184 -11.75 13.68 5.01
C SER A 184 -11.08 13.51 6.37
N CYS A 185 -10.50 12.33 6.61
CA CYS A 185 -9.76 11.99 7.81
C CYS A 185 -8.60 11.05 7.46
N ALA A 186 -7.49 11.18 8.16
CA ALA A 186 -6.38 10.23 8.15
C ALA A 186 -5.81 10.14 9.57
N GLU A 187 -5.73 8.93 10.12
CA GLU A 187 -5.29 8.68 11.50
C GLU A 187 -4.48 7.38 11.62
N ILE A 188 -3.57 7.34 12.57
CA ILE A 188 -2.81 6.12 12.90
C ILE A 188 -3.73 5.18 13.69
N SER A 189 -3.93 3.97 13.18
CA SER A 189 -4.70 2.91 13.85
C SER A 189 -3.84 2.03 14.75
N ALA A 190 -2.58 1.79 14.38
CA ALA A 190 -1.60 1.03 15.17
C ALA A 190 -0.17 1.31 14.71
N GLN A 191 0.82 0.95 15.55
CA GLN A 191 2.24 1.15 15.26
C GLN A 191 3.11 0.02 15.83
N TRP A 192 4.09 -0.41 15.04
CA TRP A 192 5.12 -1.40 15.38
C TRP A 192 6.49 -0.86 14.98
N GLY A 193 7.21 -0.29 15.95
CA GLY A 193 8.49 0.36 15.65
C GLY A 193 8.33 1.50 14.64
N ALA A 194 8.93 1.38 13.47
CA ALA A 194 8.83 2.34 12.37
C ALA A 194 7.66 2.07 11.41
N THR A 195 7.02 0.89 11.50
CA THR A 195 5.84 0.55 10.69
C THR A 195 4.56 1.01 11.40
N CYS A 196 3.71 1.72 10.68
CA CYS A 196 2.39 2.16 11.16
C CYS A 196 1.29 1.72 10.20
N THR A 197 0.09 1.53 10.75
CA THR A 197 -1.13 1.43 9.94
C THR A 197 -1.89 2.74 10.05
N ILE A 198 -2.11 3.38 8.91
CA ILE A 198 -2.93 4.60 8.76
C ILE A 198 -4.24 4.21 8.10
N LYS A 199 -5.36 4.69 8.65
CA LYS A 199 -6.68 4.62 8.01
C LYS A 199 -7.07 6.01 7.53
N ALA A 200 -7.40 6.11 6.24
CA ALA A 200 -7.88 7.34 5.63
C ALA A 200 -9.29 7.14 5.07
N VAL A 201 -10.21 8.05 5.38
CA VAL A 201 -11.64 7.97 5.00
C VAL A 201 -11.93 8.96 3.87
N LYS A 202 -12.70 8.49 2.88
CA LYS A 202 -13.14 9.32 1.76
C LYS A 202 -14.02 10.48 2.19
#